data_963e3d402f230f656a97f291e399397a
#
_entry.id   963e3d402f230f656a97f291e399397a
#
_cell.length_a   1.000
_cell.length_b   1.000
_cell.length_c   1.000
_cell.angle_alpha   90.00
_cell.angle_beta   90.00
_cell.angle_gamma   90.00
#
_symmetry.space_group_name_H-M   'P 1'
#
loop_
_entity.id
_entity.type
_entity.pdbx_description
1 polymer ?
#
loop_
_entity_poly.entity_id
_entity_poly.type
_entity_poly.pdbx_seq_one_letter_code
_entity_poly.pdbx_strand_id
1 'polypeptide(L)'
;MKLSRNTTVVLKNFATINSNLVVPEGKTISTISAAKDIMGFFESDDEFDNELAIFNLNEFLGVLSAFTEPELELDTKFATITQDKAKVNYLYADKSHLNYPQKKLTFPDADITFTLTNDVLSKLQKMAAILSVEDLAVVSEDNKIILRVYDKKNPSANSFEIDTDVETEDSFNIDFKIDKLKLLPGSYTVDISSKKISRFTHAYLDLVYYCAIEATSSYKKS
;
A
#
# COMPACT_ATOMS: atom_id res chain seq x y z
N MET A 1 -3.05 -22.05 -13.69
CA MET A 1 -3.65 -20.69 -13.81
C MET A 1 -2.68 -19.71 -14.46
N LYS A 2 -3.18 -18.62 -15.09
CA LYS A 2 -2.35 -17.47 -15.52
C LYS A 2 -2.72 -16.30 -14.61
N LEU A 3 -1.73 -15.62 -14.03
CA LEU A 3 -2.02 -14.45 -13.22
C LEU A 3 -2.54 -13.30 -14.08
N SER A 4 -3.58 -12.64 -13.64
CA SER A 4 -4.13 -11.46 -14.27
C SER A 4 -3.12 -10.29 -14.21
N ARG A 5 -3.32 -9.31 -15.08
CA ARG A 5 -2.52 -8.09 -15.08
C ARG A 5 -2.64 -7.34 -13.75
N ASN A 6 -3.84 -7.26 -13.20
CA ASN A 6 -4.10 -6.57 -11.94
C ASN A 6 -3.35 -7.24 -10.79
N THR A 7 -3.45 -8.57 -10.67
CA THR A 7 -2.72 -9.35 -9.66
C THR A 7 -1.21 -9.13 -9.78
N THR A 8 -0.68 -9.22 -10.99
CA THR A 8 0.77 -9.03 -11.22
C THR A 8 1.22 -7.61 -10.81
N VAL A 9 0.46 -6.58 -11.13
CA VAL A 9 0.78 -5.18 -10.78
C VAL A 9 0.71 -4.97 -9.26
N VAL A 10 -0.31 -5.52 -8.60
CA VAL A 10 -0.45 -5.43 -7.13
C VAL A 10 0.68 -6.20 -6.43
N LEU A 11 1.04 -7.40 -6.88
CA LEU A 11 2.16 -8.17 -6.33
C LEU A 11 3.48 -7.42 -6.45
N LYS A 12 3.74 -6.73 -7.58
CA LYS A 12 4.92 -5.87 -7.76
C LYS A 12 4.93 -4.70 -6.77
N ASN A 13 3.77 -4.09 -6.51
CA ASN A 13 3.67 -3.05 -5.49
C ASN A 13 3.89 -3.64 -4.09
N PHE A 14 3.27 -4.77 -3.74
CA PHE A 14 3.44 -5.43 -2.45
C PHE A 14 4.90 -5.83 -2.18
N ALA A 15 5.66 -6.20 -3.21
CA ALA A 15 7.09 -6.45 -3.11
C ALA A 15 7.90 -5.22 -2.66
N THR A 16 7.40 -3.99 -2.86
CA THR A 16 8.04 -2.78 -2.32
C THR A 16 7.76 -2.59 -0.83
N ILE A 17 6.69 -3.19 -0.31
CA ILE A 17 6.28 -3.11 1.10
C ILE A 17 6.96 -4.19 1.92
N ASN A 18 6.96 -5.43 1.41
CA ASN A 18 7.53 -6.60 2.07
C ASN A 18 8.11 -7.58 1.05
N SER A 19 9.28 -8.12 1.33
CA SER A 19 9.88 -9.20 0.53
C SER A 19 9.18 -10.54 0.71
N ASN A 20 8.45 -10.74 1.81
CA ASN A 20 7.71 -11.96 2.08
C ASN A 20 6.25 -11.84 1.62
N LEU A 21 5.67 -12.95 1.20
CA LEU A 21 4.27 -13.03 0.87
C LEU A 21 3.70 -14.40 1.26
N VAL A 22 2.54 -14.39 1.89
CA VAL A 22 1.70 -15.59 2.03
C VAL A 22 0.34 -15.27 1.41
N VAL A 23 -0.03 -16.03 0.37
CA VAL A 23 -1.37 -15.98 -0.23
C VAL A 23 -2.09 -17.24 0.22
N PRO A 24 -3.14 -17.14 1.03
CA PRO A 24 -3.97 -18.31 1.38
C PRO A 24 -4.76 -18.78 0.17
N GLU A 25 -5.33 -19.97 0.25
CA GLU A 25 -6.35 -20.43 -0.68
C GLU A 25 -7.50 -19.41 -0.77
N GLY A 26 -7.99 -19.15 -1.99
CA GLY A 26 -9.01 -18.15 -2.28
C GLY A 26 -8.49 -16.97 -3.10
N LYS A 27 -9.04 -15.78 -2.87
CA LYS A 27 -8.77 -14.57 -3.70
C LYS A 27 -8.06 -13.44 -2.96
N THR A 28 -8.01 -13.49 -1.65
CA THR A 28 -7.45 -12.39 -0.86
C THR A 28 -5.93 -12.46 -0.80
N ILE A 29 -5.26 -11.45 -1.32
CA ILE A 29 -3.81 -11.25 -1.20
C ILE A 29 -3.55 -10.12 -0.23
N SER A 30 -2.64 -10.32 0.73
CA SER A 30 -2.34 -9.28 1.71
C SER A 30 -0.86 -9.19 2.03
N THR A 31 -0.42 -8.00 2.43
CA THR A 31 0.96 -7.72 2.83
C THR A 31 1.00 -6.81 4.05
N ILE A 32 2.12 -6.83 4.76
CA ILE A 32 2.42 -5.94 5.88
C ILE A 32 3.90 -5.61 5.90
N SER A 33 4.27 -4.35 6.11
CA SER A 33 5.67 -3.95 6.28
C SER A 33 6.29 -4.56 7.55
N ALA A 34 7.61 -4.67 7.58
CA ALA A 34 8.34 -5.15 8.76
C ALA A 34 8.09 -4.26 10.00
N ALA A 35 7.96 -2.94 9.79
CA ALA A 35 7.64 -1.96 10.84
C ALA A 35 6.15 -1.96 11.23
N LYS A 36 5.29 -2.66 10.49
CA LYS A 36 3.82 -2.71 10.66
C LYS A 36 3.14 -1.34 10.53
N ASP A 37 3.74 -0.45 9.76
CA ASP A 37 3.24 0.91 9.52
C ASP A 37 2.39 1.02 8.25
N ILE A 38 2.47 0.03 7.34
CA ILE A 38 1.57 -0.12 6.20
C ILE A 38 1.14 -1.57 6.01
N MET A 39 -0.15 -1.79 5.74
CA MET A 39 -0.74 -3.07 5.34
C MET A 39 -1.53 -2.88 4.06
N GLY A 40 -1.45 -3.85 3.14
CA GLY A 40 -2.25 -3.88 1.91
C GLY A 40 -3.15 -5.11 1.87
N PHE A 41 -4.37 -4.94 1.40
CA PHE A 41 -5.33 -6.02 1.13
C PHE A 41 -5.89 -5.83 -0.28
N PHE A 42 -5.82 -6.89 -1.05
CA PHE A 42 -6.31 -6.93 -2.42
C PHE A 42 -7.17 -8.17 -2.63
N GLU A 43 -8.39 -7.97 -3.12
CA GLU A 43 -9.24 -9.05 -3.60
C GLU A 43 -8.95 -9.26 -5.07
N SER A 44 -8.27 -10.36 -5.37
CA SER A 44 -7.75 -10.68 -6.70
C SER A 44 -8.85 -11.16 -7.65
N ASP A 45 -8.68 -10.88 -8.95
CA ASP A 45 -9.47 -11.52 -10.01
C ASP A 45 -9.14 -13.02 -10.13
N ASP A 46 -7.91 -13.42 -9.68
CA ASP A 46 -7.42 -14.79 -9.74
C ASP A 46 -7.76 -15.53 -8.45
N GLU A 47 -8.10 -16.81 -8.57
CA GLU A 47 -8.36 -17.71 -7.45
C GLU A 47 -7.19 -18.68 -7.24
N PHE A 48 -6.65 -18.72 -6.05
CA PHE A 48 -5.54 -19.58 -5.67
C PHE A 48 -6.08 -20.87 -5.05
N ASP A 49 -5.89 -22.00 -5.75
CA ASP A 49 -6.38 -23.33 -5.33
C ASP A 49 -5.59 -23.90 -4.14
N ASN A 50 -4.38 -23.41 -3.92
CA ASN A 50 -3.50 -23.79 -2.82
C ASN A 50 -2.78 -22.55 -2.28
N GLU A 51 -2.30 -22.66 -1.04
CA GLU A 51 -1.53 -21.61 -0.41
C GLU A 51 -0.17 -21.42 -1.10
N LEU A 52 0.23 -20.16 -1.28
CA LEU A 52 1.52 -19.74 -1.83
C LEU A 52 2.33 -19.03 -0.74
N ALA A 53 3.49 -19.58 -0.34
CA ALA A 53 4.34 -19.03 0.72
C ALA A 53 5.72 -18.65 0.16
N ILE A 54 5.95 -17.36 -0.06
CA ILE A 54 7.12 -16.81 -0.75
C ILE A 54 8.02 -16.06 0.22
N PHE A 55 9.31 -16.45 0.29
CA PHE A 55 10.32 -15.75 1.07
C PHE A 55 10.84 -14.49 0.34
N ASN A 56 11.06 -14.59 -0.97
CA ASN A 56 11.55 -13.48 -1.78
C ASN A 56 10.60 -13.21 -2.96
N LEU A 57 9.65 -12.30 -2.74
CA LEU A 57 8.64 -11.96 -3.74
C LEU A 57 9.25 -11.33 -5.01
N ASN A 58 10.34 -10.57 -4.88
CA ASN A 58 11.02 -10.00 -6.06
C ASN A 58 11.64 -11.10 -6.94
N GLU A 59 12.23 -12.13 -6.33
CA GLU A 59 12.76 -13.28 -7.06
C GLU A 59 11.65 -14.07 -7.76
N PHE A 60 10.55 -14.36 -7.05
CA PHE A 60 9.38 -15.02 -7.63
C PHE A 60 8.81 -14.26 -8.83
N LEU A 61 8.64 -12.94 -8.69
CA LEU A 61 8.19 -12.06 -9.77
C LEU A 61 9.22 -11.99 -10.92
N GLY A 62 10.50 -12.04 -10.59
CA GLY A 62 11.60 -12.14 -11.56
C GLY A 62 11.49 -13.40 -12.40
N VAL A 63 11.26 -14.57 -11.76
CA VAL A 63 11.03 -15.83 -12.46
C VAL A 63 9.80 -15.74 -13.37
N LEU A 64 8.66 -15.24 -12.87
CA LEU A 64 7.46 -15.06 -13.71
C LEU A 64 7.73 -14.15 -14.91
N SER A 65 8.51 -13.09 -14.74
CA SER A 65 8.82 -12.13 -15.81
C SER A 65 9.78 -12.64 -16.87
N ALA A 66 10.48 -13.74 -16.59
CA ALA A 66 11.35 -14.41 -17.57
C ALA A 66 10.56 -15.18 -18.66
N PHE A 67 9.27 -15.36 -18.44
CA PHE A 67 8.34 -15.97 -19.39
C PHE A 67 7.40 -14.91 -19.96
N THR A 68 6.94 -15.12 -21.19
CA THR A 68 5.99 -14.20 -21.85
C THR A 68 4.57 -14.42 -21.33
N GLU A 69 4.16 -15.68 -21.25
CA GLU A 69 2.84 -16.12 -20.79
C GLU A 69 2.96 -17.36 -19.87
N PRO A 70 3.50 -17.22 -18.65
CA PRO A 70 3.69 -18.36 -17.77
C PRO A 70 2.37 -18.95 -17.31
N GLU A 71 2.31 -20.27 -17.26
CA GLU A 71 1.29 -21.01 -16.55
C GLU A 71 1.82 -21.35 -15.14
N LEU A 72 1.01 -21.05 -14.14
CA LEU A 72 1.31 -21.28 -12.73
C LEU A 72 0.42 -22.40 -12.21
N GLU A 73 1.03 -23.43 -11.64
CA GLU A 73 0.37 -24.52 -10.94
C GLU A 73 0.87 -24.55 -9.50
N LEU A 74 -0.04 -24.53 -8.54
CA LEU A 74 0.27 -24.49 -7.12
C LEU A 74 0.14 -25.88 -6.51
N ASP A 75 1.24 -26.39 -5.95
CA ASP A 75 1.28 -27.60 -5.14
C ASP A 75 1.38 -27.21 -3.66
N THR A 76 1.40 -28.17 -2.76
CA THR A 76 1.52 -27.95 -1.31
C THR A 76 2.92 -27.50 -0.85
N LYS A 77 3.97 -27.70 -1.66
CA LYS A 77 5.37 -27.43 -1.31
C LYS A 77 6.10 -26.51 -2.28
N PHE A 78 5.59 -26.34 -3.47
CA PHE A 78 6.21 -25.54 -4.52
C PHE A 78 5.17 -25.05 -5.52
N ALA A 79 5.50 -23.99 -6.24
CA ALA A 79 4.80 -23.57 -7.44
C ALA A 79 5.57 -24.05 -8.67
N THR A 80 4.87 -24.64 -9.63
CA THR A 80 5.41 -24.94 -10.95
C THR A 80 5.06 -23.81 -11.91
N ILE A 81 6.08 -23.24 -12.53
CA ILE A 81 5.94 -22.18 -13.56
C ILE A 81 6.39 -22.77 -14.88
N THR A 82 5.52 -22.79 -15.87
CA THR A 82 5.79 -23.43 -17.17
C THR A 82 5.43 -22.51 -18.34
N GLN A 83 6.19 -22.64 -19.40
CA GLN A 83 5.85 -22.17 -20.74
C GLN A 83 6.59 -23.01 -21.77
N ASP A 84 5.88 -23.56 -22.77
CA ASP A 84 6.41 -24.45 -23.79
C ASP A 84 7.19 -25.64 -23.21
N LYS A 85 8.52 -25.69 -23.38
CA LYS A 85 9.41 -26.71 -22.86
C LYS A 85 10.17 -26.29 -21.60
N ALA A 86 9.98 -25.06 -21.15
CA ALA A 86 10.64 -24.53 -19.97
C ALA A 86 9.78 -24.75 -18.72
N LYS A 87 10.43 -25.12 -17.62
CA LYS A 87 9.78 -25.38 -16.34
C LYS A 87 10.68 -24.90 -15.19
N VAL A 88 10.09 -24.21 -14.22
CA VAL A 88 10.70 -23.86 -12.94
C VAL A 88 9.82 -24.37 -11.81
N ASN A 89 10.42 -25.06 -10.84
CA ASN A 89 9.79 -25.40 -9.58
C ASN A 89 10.30 -24.40 -8.52
N TYR A 90 9.41 -23.53 -8.06
CA TYR A 90 9.70 -22.52 -7.04
C TYR A 90 9.28 -23.05 -5.67
N LEU A 91 10.25 -23.36 -4.81
CA LEU A 91 10.00 -23.94 -3.50
C LEU A 91 9.42 -22.90 -2.53
N TYR A 92 8.45 -23.33 -1.72
CA TYR A 92 7.86 -22.48 -0.68
C TYR A 92 8.76 -22.40 0.55
N ALA A 93 8.64 -21.29 1.25
CA ALA A 93 9.25 -21.10 2.55
C ALA A 93 8.36 -21.65 3.68
N ASP A 94 8.97 -21.93 4.83
CA ASP A 94 8.21 -22.17 6.04
C ASP A 94 7.57 -20.86 6.53
N LYS A 95 6.24 -20.85 6.70
CA LYS A 95 5.46 -19.69 7.14
C LYS A 95 5.89 -19.13 8.48
N SER A 96 6.47 -19.94 9.36
CA SER A 96 6.98 -19.46 10.66
C SER A 96 8.08 -18.41 10.53
N HIS A 97 8.75 -18.35 9.37
CA HIS A 97 9.80 -17.38 9.04
C HIS A 97 9.31 -16.20 8.21
N LEU A 98 8.02 -16.15 7.86
CA LEU A 98 7.45 -15.12 7.02
C LEU A 98 6.68 -14.08 7.85
N ASN A 99 6.82 -12.81 7.45
CA ASN A 99 6.03 -11.72 8.01
C ASN A 99 4.84 -11.44 7.09
N TYR A 100 3.63 -11.72 7.56
CA TYR A 100 2.39 -11.52 6.82
C TYR A 100 1.23 -11.17 7.78
N PRO A 101 0.13 -10.54 7.31
CA PRO A 101 -1.01 -10.21 8.15
C PRO A 101 -1.67 -11.48 8.71
N GLN A 102 -1.83 -11.55 10.04
CA GLN A 102 -2.45 -12.70 10.73
C GLN A 102 -3.96 -12.54 10.89
N LYS A 103 -4.47 -11.31 10.75
CA LYS A 103 -5.87 -10.97 10.96
C LYS A 103 -6.30 -9.89 9.98
N LYS A 104 -7.56 -9.94 9.56
CA LYS A 104 -8.20 -8.82 8.86
C LYS A 104 -8.35 -7.64 9.82
N LEU A 105 -8.00 -6.46 9.36
CA LEU A 105 -8.12 -5.24 10.14
C LEU A 105 -9.55 -4.69 10.01
N THR A 106 -10.14 -4.27 11.13
CA THR A 106 -11.40 -3.53 11.14
C THR A 106 -11.07 -2.05 11.28
N PHE A 107 -11.41 -1.25 10.28
CA PHE A 107 -11.19 0.19 10.31
C PHE A 107 -12.24 0.85 11.22
N PRO A 108 -11.85 1.75 12.13
CA PRO A 108 -12.78 2.51 12.94
C PRO A 108 -13.54 3.54 12.09
N ASP A 109 -14.48 4.27 12.71
CA ASP A 109 -15.15 5.38 12.05
C ASP A 109 -14.11 6.43 11.59
N ALA A 110 -14.32 6.96 10.38
CA ALA A 110 -13.49 8.02 9.83
C ALA A 110 -13.88 9.37 10.44
N ASP A 111 -12.89 10.15 10.83
CA ASP A 111 -13.06 11.54 11.26
C ASP A 111 -12.81 12.52 10.11
N ILE A 112 -11.94 12.14 9.16
CA ILE A 112 -11.57 12.95 8.00
C ILE A 112 -11.70 12.07 6.75
N THR A 113 -12.34 12.59 5.70
CA THR A 113 -12.46 11.88 4.41
C THR A 113 -12.23 12.87 3.25
N PHE A 114 -11.39 12.47 2.28
CA PHE A 114 -11.17 13.23 1.05
C PHE A 114 -10.72 12.32 -0.10
N THR A 115 -10.71 12.85 -1.31
CA THR A 115 -10.19 12.14 -2.50
C THR A 115 -8.75 12.56 -2.76
N LEU A 116 -7.85 11.58 -2.88
CA LEU A 116 -6.47 11.74 -3.30
C LEU A 116 -6.33 11.21 -4.72
N THR A 117 -6.23 12.11 -5.71
CA THR A 117 -6.04 11.70 -7.10
C THR A 117 -4.60 11.22 -7.36
N ASN A 118 -4.42 10.41 -8.40
CA ASN A 118 -3.09 9.96 -8.81
C ASN A 118 -2.15 11.14 -9.11
N ASP A 119 -2.65 12.19 -9.74
CA ASP A 119 -1.85 13.36 -10.11
C ASP A 119 -1.40 14.14 -8.88
N VAL A 120 -2.29 14.30 -7.88
CA VAL A 120 -1.97 14.96 -6.60
C VAL A 120 -0.92 14.15 -5.84
N LEU A 121 -1.12 12.83 -5.68
CA LEU A 121 -0.16 11.96 -4.99
C LEU A 121 1.23 12.01 -5.67
N SER A 122 1.27 11.86 -6.99
CA SER A 122 2.52 11.89 -7.77
C SER A 122 3.22 13.25 -7.63
N LYS A 123 2.45 14.35 -7.62
CA LYS A 123 2.99 15.71 -7.46
C LYS A 123 3.58 15.93 -6.06
N LEU A 124 2.88 15.47 -5.02
CA LEU A 124 3.38 15.52 -3.64
C LEU A 124 4.68 14.73 -3.49
N GLN A 125 4.74 13.49 -3.97
CA GLN A 125 5.95 12.66 -3.94
C GLN A 125 7.12 13.30 -4.70
N LYS A 126 6.86 13.85 -5.89
CA LYS A 126 7.87 14.55 -6.69
C LYS A 126 8.39 15.80 -5.99
N MET A 127 7.50 16.60 -5.42
CA MET A 127 7.89 17.83 -4.71
C MET A 127 8.64 17.52 -3.41
N ALA A 128 8.25 16.50 -2.67
CA ALA A 128 8.98 16.04 -1.49
C ALA A 128 10.43 15.65 -1.85
N ALA A 129 10.61 14.92 -2.96
CA ALA A 129 11.94 14.54 -3.44
C ALA A 129 12.78 15.76 -3.87
N ILE A 130 12.20 16.71 -4.62
CA ILE A 130 12.88 17.93 -5.07
C ILE A 130 13.31 18.80 -3.88
N LEU A 131 12.42 18.97 -2.90
CA LEU A 131 12.68 19.79 -1.70
C LEU A 131 13.49 19.05 -0.64
N SER A 132 13.74 17.75 -0.83
CA SER A 132 14.43 16.86 0.14
C SER A 132 13.73 16.87 1.51
N VAL A 133 12.40 16.82 1.52
CA VAL A 133 11.57 16.75 2.72
C VAL A 133 10.89 15.39 2.83
N GLU A 134 10.64 14.92 4.06
CA GLU A 134 10.18 13.56 4.32
C GLU A 134 8.76 13.49 4.87
N ASP A 135 8.23 14.60 5.36
CA ASP A 135 6.93 14.62 6.03
C ASP A 135 5.83 15.04 5.06
N LEU A 136 4.69 14.36 5.11
CA LEU A 136 3.44 14.72 4.49
C LEU A 136 2.43 14.99 5.60
N ALA A 137 1.85 16.17 5.63
CA ALA A 137 0.74 16.48 6.53
C ALA A 137 -0.57 16.62 5.76
N VAL A 138 -1.65 16.15 6.39
CA VAL A 138 -3.04 16.50 6.07
C VAL A 138 -3.48 17.46 7.16
N VAL A 139 -3.67 18.74 6.82
CA VAL A 139 -3.96 19.80 7.79
C VAL A 139 -5.27 20.50 7.47
N SER A 140 -5.89 21.04 8.52
CA SER A 140 -7.01 21.97 8.36
C SER A 140 -6.50 23.41 8.46
N GLU A 141 -6.65 24.18 7.37
CA GLU A 141 -6.31 25.61 7.33
C GLU A 141 -7.42 26.36 6.57
N ASP A 142 -7.85 27.50 7.08
CA ASP A 142 -8.91 28.35 6.50
C ASP A 142 -10.18 27.57 6.15
N ASN A 143 -10.58 26.64 7.03
CA ASN A 143 -11.72 25.72 6.87
C ASN A 143 -11.60 24.77 5.68
N LYS A 144 -10.39 24.45 5.22
CA LYS A 144 -10.12 23.54 4.12
C LYS A 144 -9.12 22.47 4.51
N ILE A 145 -9.16 21.35 3.79
CA ILE A 145 -8.15 20.29 3.91
C ILE A 145 -7.01 20.56 2.95
N ILE A 146 -5.82 20.79 3.49
CA ILE A 146 -4.58 21.05 2.76
C ILE A 146 -3.64 19.84 2.88
N LEU A 147 -3.03 19.43 1.78
CA LEU A 147 -1.96 18.45 1.74
C LEU A 147 -0.61 19.18 1.63
N ARG A 148 0.28 18.98 2.60
CA ARG A 148 1.55 19.71 2.70
C ARG A 148 2.72 18.74 2.80
N VAL A 149 3.73 18.86 1.92
CA VAL A 149 5.03 18.21 2.10
C VAL A 149 6.02 19.21 2.67
N TYR A 150 6.74 18.83 3.74
CA TYR A 150 7.56 19.73 4.53
C TYR A 150 8.57 18.96 5.40
N ASP A 151 9.43 19.67 6.09
CA ASP A 151 10.30 19.12 7.14
C ASP A 151 9.81 19.61 8.51
N LYS A 152 9.15 18.73 9.27
CA LYS A 152 8.62 19.10 10.60
C LYS A 152 9.70 19.42 11.64
N LYS A 153 10.96 19.07 11.38
CA LYS A 153 12.10 19.37 12.26
C LYS A 153 12.75 20.72 11.95
N ASN A 154 12.51 21.25 10.74
CA ASN A 154 13.07 22.51 10.28
C ASN A 154 11.99 23.45 9.74
N PRO A 155 11.40 24.32 10.58
CA PRO A 155 10.36 25.27 10.16
C PRO A 155 10.80 26.28 9.10
N SER A 156 12.12 26.41 8.86
CA SER A 156 12.69 27.28 7.83
C SER A 156 12.92 26.57 6.49
N ALA A 157 12.63 25.26 6.40
CA ALA A 157 12.73 24.52 5.16
C ALA A 157 11.61 24.93 4.19
N ASN A 158 11.87 24.74 2.89
CA ASN A 158 10.83 24.91 1.88
C ASN A 158 9.73 23.87 2.06
N SER A 159 8.49 24.26 1.76
CA SER A 159 7.32 23.39 1.75
C SER A 159 6.57 23.52 0.41
N PHE A 160 5.69 22.55 0.15
CA PHE A 160 4.78 22.58 -0.98
C PHE A 160 3.40 22.11 -0.54
N GLU A 161 2.36 22.78 -1.00
CA GLU A 161 0.98 22.57 -0.58
C GLU A 161 0.03 22.41 -1.77
N ILE A 162 -1.03 21.64 -1.53
CA ILE A 162 -2.17 21.48 -2.45
C ILE A 162 -3.45 21.58 -1.63
N ASP A 163 -4.36 22.48 -2.03
CA ASP A 163 -5.74 22.52 -1.54
C ASP A 163 -6.52 21.35 -2.17
N THR A 164 -7.24 20.60 -1.37
CA THR A 164 -8.08 19.47 -1.83
C THR A 164 -9.46 19.89 -2.29
N ASP A 165 -9.82 21.18 -2.16
CA ASP A 165 -11.17 21.73 -2.35
C ASP A 165 -12.24 21.12 -1.41
N VAL A 166 -11.82 20.45 -0.33
CA VAL A 166 -12.71 19.87 0.69
C VAL A 166 -12.75 20.80 1.90
N GLU A 167 -13.95 21.23 2.27
CA GLU A 167 -14.18 22.04 3.46
C GLU A 167 -14.24 21.19 4.73
N THR A 168 -13.80 21.77 5.85
CA THR A 168 -13.86 21.16 7.18
C THR A 168 -13.98 22.22 8.27
N GLU A 169 -14.76 21.93 9.32
CA GLU A 169 -14.83 22.74 10.53
C GLU A 169 -13.92 22.21 11.64
N ASP A 170 -13.45 20.96 11.49
CA ASP A 170 -12.57 20.31 12.46
C ASP A 170 -11.14 20.85 12.36
N SER A 171 -10.43 20.85 13.47
CA SER A 171 -9.02 21.25 13.54
C SER A 171 -8.10 20.05 13.66
N PHE A 172 -7.19 19.86 12.72
CA PHE A 172 -6.26 18.74 12.72
C PHE A 172 -4.94 19.00 12.02
N ASN A 173 -3.94 18.22 12.41
CA ASN A 173 -2.67 18.05 11.71
C ASN A 173 -2.31 16.56 11.77
N ILE A 174 -2.40 15.87 10.64
CA ILE A 174 -2.16 14.44 10.52
C ILE A 174 -0.89 14.22 9.72
N ASP A 175 0.15 13.71 10.38
CA ASP A 175 1.47 13.50 9.79
C ASP A 175 1.67 12.07 9.30
N PHE A 176 2.31 11.97 8.12
CA PHE A 176 2.82 10.73 7.53
C PHE A 176 4.29 10.90 7.13
N LYS A 177 5.02 9.80 7.03
CA LYS A 177 6.27 9.75 6.27
C LYS A 177 5.95 9.39 4.82
N ILE A 178 6.28 10.28 3.87
CA ILE A 178 5.87 10.14 2.48
C ILE A 178 6.52 8.91 1.79
N ASP A 179 7.72 8.55 2.18
CA ASP A 179 8.44 7.36 1.69
C ASP A 179 7.82 6.04 2.14
N LYS A 180 7.03 6.08 3.23
CA LYS A 180 6.28 4.92 3.74
C LYS A 180 4.94 4.71 3.07
N LEU A 181 4.40 5.72 2.39
CA LEU A 181 3.18 5.61 1.58
C LEU A 181 3.47 4.89 0.26
N LYS A 182 3.79 3.60 0.34
CA LYS A 182 4.10 2.72 -0.80
C LYS A 182 2.83 2.27 -1.52
N LEU A 183 1.98 3.22 -1.86
CA LEU A 183 0.72 2.98 -2.54
C LEU A 183 0.95 2.64 -4.02
N LEU A 184 0.11 1.76 -4.57
CA LEU A 184 0.04 1.56 -6.02
C LEU A 184 -0.37 2.90 -6.68
N PRO A 185 0.25 3.30 -7.82
CA PRO A 185 -0.23 4.47 -8.56
C PRO A 185 -1.72 4.39 -8.88
N GLY A 186 -2.47 5.42 -8.49
CA GLY A 186 -3.93 5.45 -8.66
C GLY A 186 -4.57 6.55 -7.81
N SER A 187 -5.89 6.68 -7.95
CA SER A 187 -6.71 7.57 -7.13
C SER A 187 -7.31 6.79 -5.96
N TYR A 188 -7.48 7.46 -4.84
CA TYR A 188 -7.94 6.87 -3.58
C TYR A 188 -9.01 7.71 -2.90
N THR A 189 -9.97 7.05 -2.28
CA THR A 189 -10.68 7.63 -1.15
C THR A 189 -9.81 7.43 0.09
N VAL A 190 -9.50 8.52 0.77
CA VAL A 190 -8.69 8.53 1.99
C VAL A 190 -9.59 8.79 3.17
N ASP A 191 -9.60 7.85 4.11
CA ASP A 191 -10.27 7.97 5.39
C ASP A 191 -9.22 7.99 6.51
N ILE A 192 -9.31 8.92 7.42
CA ILE A 192 -8.40 9.02 8.56
C ILE A 192 -9.21 8.99 9.85
N SER A 193 -8.75 8.19 10.81
CA SER A 193 -9.33 8.15 12.15
C SER A 193 -8.35 8.71 13.18
N SER A 194 -8.87 9.49 14.11
CA SER A 194 -8.17 9.98 15.30
C SER A 194 -7.59 8.85 16.16
N LYS A 195 -8.02 7.60 15.92
CA LYS A 195 -7.44 6.37 16.52
C LYS A 195 -6.11 5.94 15.90
N LYS A 196 -5.41 6.88 15.26
CA LYS A 196 -4.04 6.73 14.72
C LYS A 196 -3.90 5.77 13.54
N ILE A 197 -4.92 5.68 12.71
CA ILE A 197 -4.90 4.86 11.50
C ILE A 197 -5.59 5.59 10.35
N SER A 198 -5.10 5.36 9.13
CA SER A 198 -5.73 5.81 7.89
C SER A 198 -5.99 4.64 6.96
N ARG A 199 -6.97 4.80 6.08
CA ARG A 199 -7.37 3.85 5.05
C ARG A 199 -7.35 4.55 3.69
N PHE A 200 -6.68 3.93 2.73
CA PHE A 200 -6.63 4.37 1.34
C PHE A 200 -7.33 3.31 0.48
N THR A 201 -8.54 3.59 0.04
CA THR A 201 -9.32 2.69 -0.82
C THR A 201 -9.12 3.08 -2.28
N HIS A 202 -8.56 2.17 -3.08
CA HIS A 202 -8.27 2.43 -4.49
C HIS A 202 -9.56 2.59 -5.30
N ALA A 203 -9.59 3.55 -6.23
CA ALA A 203 -10.82 3.91 -6.96
C ALA A 203 -11.33 2.84 -7.93
N TYR A 204 -10.45 1.97 -8.45
CA TYR A 204 -10.78 1.03 -9.54
C TYR A 204 -10.45 -0.44 -9.26
N LEU A 205 -9.66 -0.72 -8.22
CA LEU A 205 -9.30 -2.08 -7.81
C LEU A 205 -9.88 -2.34 -6.43
N ASP A 206 -10.24 -3.57 -6.13
CA ASP A 206 -10.58 -3.98 -4.77
C ASP A 206 -9.32 -4.10 -3.92
N LEU A 207 -8.66 -2.94 -3.76
CA LEU A 207 -7.38 -2.76 -3.11
C LEU A 207 -7.49 -1.68 -2.04
N VAL A 208 -7.10 -2.03 -0.83
CA VAL A 208 -7.12 -1.13 0.32
C VAL A 208 -5.76 -1.16 1.02
N TYR A 209 -5.23 0.01 1.37
CA TYR A 209 -4.09 0.14 2.27
C TYR A 209 -4.53 0.74 3.60
N TYR A 210 -3.95 0.24 4.67
CA TYR A 210 -4.03 0.83 6.00
C TYR A 210 -2.65 1.33 6.38
N CYS A 211 -2.55 2.62 6.70
CA CYS A 211 -1.30 3.26 7.07
C CYS A 211 -1.42 3.84 8.49
N ALA A 212 -0.40 3.58 9.31
CA ALA A 212 -0.28 4.25 10.60
C ALA A 212 0.01 5.74 10.37
N ILE A 213 -0.61 6.60 11.17
CA ILE A 213 -0.25 8.02 11.22
C ILE A 213 0.78 8.24 12.32
N GLU A 214 1.62 9.27 12.18
CA GLU A 214 2.66 9.59 13.16
C GLU A 214 2.04 9.96 14.53
N ALA A 215 2.77 9.63 15.60
CA ALA A 215 2.32 9.92 16.98
C ALA A 215 2.08 11.41 17.25
N THR A 216 2.78 12.29 16.51
CA THR A 216 2.65 13.75 16.58
C THR A 216 1.35 14.28 16.04
N SER A 217 0.61 13.48 15.29
CA SER A 217 -0.68 13.88 14.70
C SER A 217 -1.69 14.25 15.77
N SER A 218 -2.48 15.29 15.49
CA SER A 218 -3.52 15.81 16.37
C SER A 218 -4.85 15.93 15.62
N TYR A 219 -5.95 15.73 16.34
CA TYR A 219 -7.31 15.93 15.84
C TYR A 219 -8.18 16.49 16.95
N LYS A 220 -8.98 17.51 16.63
CA LYS A 220 -9.96 18.13 17.51
C LYS A 220 -11.23 18.37 16.72
N LYS A 221 -12.30 17.74 17.11
CA LYS A 221 -13.63 17.98 16.56
C LYS A 221 -14.13 19.36 16.96
N SER A 222 -14.77 20.06 16.03
CA SER A 222 -15.43 21.39 16.25
C SER A 222 -16.66 21.28 17.16
#